data_1342adcc3d85c1872d1afe5ef0b3c399
#
_entry.id   1342adcc3d85c1872d1afe5ef0b3c399
#
_cell.length_a   1.000
_cell.length_b   1.000
_cell.length_c   1.000
_cell.angle_alpha   90.00
_cell.angle_beta   90.00
_cell.angle_gamma   90.00
#
_symmetry.space_group_name_H-M   'P 1'
#
loop_
_entity.id
_entity.type
_entity.pdbx_description
1 polymer ?
#
loop_
_entity_poly.entity_id
_entity_poly.type
_entity_poly.pdbx_seq_one_letter_code
_entity_poly.pdbx_strand_id
1 'polypeptide(L)'
;MAAMCSWPLYQLDIKNAFLHGDLAEEVYMEQPPGFVAPGESGLVCRLRRSLYGLKQSSRAWFSRFSSVVQEFGMLRSTADHSVFYHHNSLGQCIYLVVYVDDIVITDSNQDGIQKLKQHLFTHFQTKDLGKLKYFLGIEIAQSSSGVVLSQKIGRAHV
;
A
#
# COMPACT_ATOMS: atom_id res chain seq x y z
N MET A 1 -10.77 -7.18 14.52
CA MET A 1 -9.67 -7.81 15.29
C MET A 1 -8.93 -6.80 16.17
N ALA A 2 -8.32 -5.76 15.58
CA ALA A 2 -7.57 -4.76 16.33
C ALA A 2 -8.42 -4.04 17.41
N ALA A 3 -9.65 -3.65 17.07
CA ALA A 3 -10.55 -2.97 18.02
C ALA A 3 -10.91 -3.84 19.22
N MET A 4 -11.15 -5.12 19.01
CA MET A 4 -11.48 -6.06 20.08
C MET A 4 -10.28 -6.37 20.98
N CYS A 5 -9.08 -6.36 20.41
CA CYS A 5 -7.85 -6.65 21.15
C CYS A 5 -7.13 -5.39 21.62
N SER A 6 -7.70 -4.21 21.36
CA SER A 6 -7.07 -2.89 21.66
C SER A 6 -5.70 -2.72 21.02
N TRP A 7 -5.46 -3.36 19.88
CA TRP A 7 -4.21 -3.21 19.14
C TRP A 7 -4.19 -1.86 18.41
N PRO A 8 -3.06 -1.17 18.41
CA PRO A 8 -2.97 0.08 17.65
C PRO A 8 -2.96 -0.19 16.16
N LEU A 9 -3.54 0.75 15.39
CA LEU A 9 -3.52 0.75 13.94
C LEU A 9 -2.54 1.82 13.45
N TYR A 10 -1.65 1.45 12.57
CA TYR A 10 -0.67 2.35 11.97
C TYR A 10 -0.87 2.41 10.46
N GLN A 11 -0.57 3.56 9.90
CA GLN A 11 -0.71 3.80 8.46
C GLN A 11 0.63 4.14 7.83
N LEU A 12 0.89 3.50 6.70
CA LEU A 12 2.02 3.81 5.84
C LEU A 12 1.52 4.20 4.45
N ASP A 13 2.26 5.07 3.78
CA ASP A 13 2.00 5.46 2.40
C ASP A 13 3.21 5.12 1.55
N ILE A 14 3.00 4.41 0.44
CA ILE A 14 4.06 4.07 -0.51
C ILE A 14 4.05 5.11 -1.62
N LYS A 15 5.13 5.88 -1.72
CA LYS A 15 5.27 6.89 -2.76
C LYS A 15 5.50 6.23 -4.11
N ASN A 16 4.84 6.76 -5.12
CA ASN A 16 4.98 6.28 -6.51
C ASN A 16 4.79 4.77 -6.60
N ALA A 17 3.78 4.25 -5.92
CA ALA A 17 3.54 2.80 -5.80
C ALA A 17 3.53 2.11 -7.17
N PHE A 18 2.83 2.65 -8.14
CA PHE A 18 2.71 2.01 -9.45
C PHE A 18 4.01 1.97 -10.25
N LEU A 19 4.99 2.81 -9.92
CA LEU A 19 6.30 2.75 -10.56
C LEU A 19 7.13 1.54 -10.12
N HIS A 20 6.74 0.88 -9.02
CA HIS A 20 7.40 -0.33 -8.54
C HIS A 20 6.89 -1.59 -9.24
N GLY A 21 5.76 -1.51 -9.96
CA GLY A 21 5.22 -2.64 -10.69
C GLY A 21 5.89 -2.82 -12.06
N ASP A 22 6.13 -4.06 -12.43
CA ASP A 22 6.62 -4.39 -13.76
C ASP A 22 5.44 -4.57 -14.72
N LEU A 23 5.62 -4.11 -15.95
CA LEU A 23 4.62 -4.28 -17.00
C LEU A 23 4.84 -5.63 -17.69
N ALA A 24 3.81 -6.48 -17.70
CA ALA A 24 3.86 -7.77 -18.37
C ALA A 24 3.76 -7.62 -19.90
N GLU A 25 3.16 -6.53 -20.37
CA GLU A 25 2.96 -6.25 -21.78
C GLU A 25 3.69 -4.97 -22.18
N GLU A 26 4.04 -4.83 -23.46
CA GLU A 26 4.57 -3.59 -23.98
C GLU A 26 3.46 -2.54 -24.01
N VAL A 27 3.74 -1.39 -23.39
CA VAL A 27 2.83 -0.25 -23.38
C VAL A 27 3.53 0.95 -23.96
N TYR A 28 2.88 1.62 -24.90
CA TYR A 28 3.41 2.79 -25.57
C TYR A 28 2.51 3.99 -25.27
N MET A 29 3.14 5.15 -25.15
CA MET A 29 2.46 6.43 -24.93
C MET A 29 3.01 7.47 -25.90
N GLU A 30 2.20 8.46 -26.22
CA GLU A 30 2.68 9.63 -26.93
C GLU A 30 3.74 10.36 -26.08
N GLN A 31 4.69 10.98 -26.77
CA GLN A 31 5.69 11.79 -26.07
C GLN A 31 5.01 12.94 -25.35
N PRO A 32 5.42 13.24 -24.10
CA PRO A 32 4.82 14.37 -23.37
C PRO A 32 5.05 15.69 -24.10
N PRO A 33 4.07 16.61 -24.09
CA PRO A 33 4.25 17.94 -24.67
C PRO A 33 5.51 18.63 -24.13
N GLY A 34 6.29 19.23 -25.02
CA GLY A 34 7.54 19.89 -24.64
C GLY A 34 8.77 19.00 -24.58
N PHE A 35 8.59 17.68 -24.70
CA PHE A 35 9.70 16.70 -24.67
C PHE A 35 9.93 16.01 -26.01
N VAL A 36 9.27 16.48 -27.06
CA VAL A 36 9.43 15.92 -28.41
C VAL A 36 10.70 16.51 -29.03
N ALA A 37 11.66 15.66 -29.38
CA ALA A 37 12.87 16.11 -30.05
C ALA A 37 12.57 16.51 -31.52
N PRO A 38 13.29 17.49 -32.06
CA PRO A 38 13.12 17.88 -33.47
C PRO A 38 13.28 16.69 -34.42
N GLY A 39 12.29 16.51 -35.29
CA GLY A 39 12.31 15.39 -36.26
C GLY A 39 11.78 14.07 -35.69
N GLU A 40 11.42 14.01 -34.44
CA GLU A 40 10.97 12.77 -33.78
C GLU A 40 9.47 12.80 -33.38
N SER A 41 8.66 13.66 -33.99
CA SER A 41 7.26 13.82 -33.67
C SER A 41 6.39 12.59 -33.92
N GLY A 42 6.85 11.66 -34.78
CA GLY A 42 6.14 10.40 -35.05
C GLY A 42 6.50 9.26 -34.10
N LEU A 43 7.42 9.48 -33.17
CA LEU A 43 7.87 8.44 -32.25
C LEU A 43 6.98 8.41 -30.99
N VAL A 44 6.87 7.22 -30.41
CA VAL A 44 6.15 7.01 -29.15
C VAL A 44 7.13 6.51 -28.08
N CYS A 45 6.75 6.71 -26.81
CA CYS A 45 7.54 6.22 -25.69
C CYS A 45 7.09 4.81 -25.32
N ARG A 46 8.05 3.92 -25.13
CA ARG A 46 7.81 2.62 -24.53
C ARG A 46 7.97 2.75 -23.01
N LEU A 47 6.94 2.38 -22.26
CA LEU A 47 6.99 2.42 -20.80
C LEU A 47 7.85 1.28 -20.26
N ARG A 48 8.76 1.62 -19.35
CA ARG A 48 9.58 0.63 -18.63
C ARG A 48 8.90 0.13 -17.36
N ARG A 49 8.12 1.01 -16.74
CA ARG A 49 7.41 0.75 -15.49
C ARG A 49 5.96 1.16 -15.61
N SER A 50 5.12 0.62 -14.75
CA SER A 50 3.72 0.99 -14.72
C SER A 50 3.53 2.43 -14.20
N LEU A 51 2.46 3.06 -14.65
CA LEU A 51 2.05 4.41 -14.25
C LEU A 51 0.62 4.39 -13.74
N TYR A 52 0.24 5.43 -12.99
CA TYR A 52 -1.14 5.64 -12.59
C TYR A 52 -2.05 5.75 -13.82
N GLY A 53 -3.24 5.19 -13.73
CA GLY A 53 -4.24 5.23 -14.79
C GLY A 53 -4.18 4.09 -15.79
N LEU A 54 -3.12 3.29 -15.82
CA LEU A 54 -3.08 2.09 -16.64
C LEU A 54 -3.90 0.97 -16.00
N LYS A 55 -4.66 0.24 -16.83
CA LYS A 55 -5.50 -0.86 -16.35
C LYS A 55 -4.72 -1.94 -15.60
N GLN A 56 -3.51 -2.21 -16.01
CA GLN A 56 -2.66 -3.25 -15.43
C GLN A 56 -1.77 -2.76 -14.28
N SER A 57 -1.71 -1.45 -14.03
CA SER A 57 -0.81 -0.87 -13.02
C SER A 57 -1.14 -1.33 -11.61
N SER A 58 -2.41 -1.36 -11.24
CA SER A 58 -2.85 -1.84 -9.92
C SER A 58 -2.46 -3.29 -9.69
N ARG A 59 -2.61 -4.13 -10.72
CA ARG A 59 -2.29 -5.54 -10.66
C ARG A 59 -0.78 -5.77 -10.56
N ALA A 60 -0.01 -5.04 -11.35
CA ALA A 60 1.45 -5.11 -11.33
C ALA A 60 2.01 -4.65 -9.97
N TRP A 61 1.51 -3.55 -9.46
CA TRP A 61 1.85 -3.05 -8.14
C TRP A 61 1.53 -4.06 -7.04
N PHE A 62 0.32 -4.58 -7.04
CA PHE A 62 -0.12 -5.54 -6.02
C PHE A 62 0.73 -6.81 -6.05
N SER A 63 1.09 -7.28 -7.23
CA SER A 63 1.97 -8.44 -7.40
C SER A 63 3.35 -8.18 -6.78
N ARG A 64 3.94 -7.02 -7.05
CA ARG A 64 5.23 -6.63 -6.48
C ARG A 64 5.16 -6.51 -4.96
N PHE A 65 4.13 -5.86 -4.45
CA PHE A 65 3.92 -5.70 -3.02
C PHE A 65 3.75 -7.05 -2.33
N SER A 66 2.93 -7.92 -2.91
CA SER A 66 2.73 -9.28 -2.38
C SER A 66 4.04 -10.05 -2.25
N SER A 67 4.89 -9.98 -3.26
CA SER A 67 6.20 -10.65 -3.23
C SER A 67 7.06 -10.14 -2.08
N VAL A 68 7.09 -8.83 -1.87
CA VAL A 68 7.90 -8.22 -0.83
C VAL A 68 7.43 -8.62 0.57
N VAL A 69 6.12 -8.58 0.84
CA VAL A 69 5.61 -8.95 2.16
C VAL A 69 5.69 -10.45 2.40
N GLN A 70 5.58 -11.27 1.36
CA GLN A 70 5.76 -12.72 1.48
C GLN A 70 7.22 -13.08 1.79
N GLU A 71 8.19 -12.34 1.28
CA GLU A 71 9.60 -12.49 1.66
C GLU A 71 9.81 -12.26 3.16
N PHE A 72 9.05 -11.36 3.75
CA PHE A 72 9.10 -11.11 5.20
C PHE A 72 8.50 -12.28 6.01
N GLY A 73 7.67 -13.11 5.39
CA GLY A 73 7.03 -14.26 6.04
C GLY A 73 5.52 -14.11 6.21
N MET A 74 4.91 -13.11 5.60
CA MET A 74 3.47 -12.92 5.67
C MET A 74 2.75 -13.84 4.69
N LEU A 75 1.55 -14.26 5.06
CA LEU A 75 0.66 -15.08 4.24
C LEU A 75 -0.49 -14.21 3.75
N ARG A 76 -0.94 -14.48 2.54
CA ARG A 76 -2.09 -13.80 1.96
C ARG A 76 -3.38 -14.48 2.40
N SER A 77 -4.36 -13.70 2.85
CA SER A 77 -5.66 -14.24 3.22
C SER A 77 -6.41 -14.77 2.01
N THR A 78 -7.02 -15.95 2.14
CA THR A 78 -7.90 -16.50 1.10
C THR A 78 -9.28 -15.87 1.10
N ALA A 79 -9.72 -15.32 2.25
CA ALA A 79 -11.00 -14.67 2.39
C ALA A 79 -11.01 -13.26 1.76
N ASP A 80 -9.91 -12.53 1.92
CA ASP A 80 -9.74 -11.19 1.35
C ASP A 80 -8.29 -11.05 0.87
N HIS A 81 -8.12 -10.87 -0.44
CA HIS A 81 -6.81 -10.83 -1.07
C HIS A 81 -6.00 -9.57 -0.72
N SER A 82 -6.64 -8.54 -0.18
CA SER A 82 -5.94 -7.32 0.28
C SER A 82 -5.39 -7.45 1.69
N VAL A 83 -5.65 -8.55 2.38
CA VAL A 83 -5.21 -8.79 3.75
C VAL A 83 -4.07 -9.79 3.79
N PHE A 84 -3.01 -9.42 4.50
CA PHE A 84 -1.87 -10.28 4.79
C PHE A 84 -1.75 -10.47 6.29
N TYR A 85 -1.26 -11.60 6.72
CA TYR A 85 -1.11 -11.91 8.13
C TYR A 85 0.12 -12.75 8.41
N HIS A 86 0.58 -12.69 9.64
CA HIS A 86 1.66 -13.53 10.15
C HIS A 86 1.37 -13.88 11.61
N HIS A 87 1.40 -15.17 11.92
CA HIS A 87 1.26 -15.67 13.28
C HIS A 87 2.53 -16.44 13.65
N ASN A 88 3.12 -16.15 14.79
CA ASN A 88 4.28 -16.90 15.26
C ASN A 88 3.89 -17.93 16.33
N SER A 89 4.86 -18.75 16.74
CA SER A 89 4.66 -19.79 17.74
C SER A 89 4.34 -19.23 19.15
N LEU A 90 4.60 -17.96 19.40
CA LEU A 90 4.32 -17.28 20.67
C LEU A 90 2.91 -16.69 20.73
N GLY A 91 2.09 -16.88 19.70
CA GLY A 91 0.76 -16.33 19.62
C GLY A 91 0.70 -14.87 19.21
N GLN A 92 1.81 -14.29 18.78
CA GLN A 92 1.86 -12.92 18.26
C GLN A 92 1.35 -12.88 16.83
N CYS A 93 0.58 -11.86 16.51
CA CYS A 93 -0.06 -11.72 15.21
C CYS A 93 0.23 -10.36 14.60
N ILE A 94 0.55 -10.33 13.32
CA ILE A 94 0.64 -9.12 12.51
C ILE A 94 -0.44 -9.21 11.44
N TYR A 95 -1.20 -8.14 11.24
CA TYR A 95 -2.14 -8.00 10.14
C TYR A 95 -1.81 -6.76 9.35
N LEU A 96 -1.91 -6.88 8.02
CA LEU A 96 -1.65 -5.80 7.08
C LEU A 96 -2.77 -5.78 6.06
N VAL A 97 -3.31 -4.59 5.81
CA VAL A 97 -4.31 -4.36 4.76
C VAL A 97 -3.71 -3.36 3.79
N VAL A 98 -3.74 -3.70 2.49
CA VAL A 98 -3.27 -2.82 1.43
C VAL A 98 -4.44 -2.34 0.59
N TYR A 99 -4.50 -1.03 0.37
CA TYR A 99 -5.46 -0.41 -0.54
C TYR A 99 -4.71 0.61 -1.40
N VAL A 100 -4.51 0.27 -2.67
CA VAL A 100 -3.72 1.04 -3.63
C VAL A 100 -2.31 1.28 -3.06
N ASP A 101 -2.00 2.49 -2.61
CA ASP A 101 -0.72 2.89 -2.01
C ASP A 101 -0.80 3.08 -0.50
N ASP A 102 -1.98 2.93 0.10
CA ASP A 102 -2.18 3.01 1.54
C ASP A 102 -2.09 1.64 2.19
N ILE A 103 -1.34 1.57 3.27
CA ILE A 103 -1.13 0.34 4.02
C ILE A 103 -1.48 0.57 5.47
N VAL A 104 -2.32 -0.30 6.03
CA VAL A 104 -2.69 -0.28 7.44
C VAL A 104 -2.11 -1.52 8.10
N ILE A 105 -1.39 -1.33 9.20
CA ILE A 105 -0.74 -2.41 9.93
C ILE A 105 -1.24 -2.41 11.37
N THR A 106 -1.53 -3.58 11.89
CA THR A 106 -1.77 -3.78 13.31
C THR A 106 -1.03 -5.02 13.79
N ASP A 107 -0.63 -5.01 15.05
CA ASP A 107 0.13 -6.10 15.65
C ASP A 107 -0.17 -6.17 17.15
N SER A 108 -0.11 -7.36 17.68
CA SER A 108 -0.13 -7.59 19.12
C SER A 108 1.21 -7.25 19.79
N ASN A 109 2.27 -7.02 19.01
CA ASN A 109 3.62 -6.71 19.50
C ASN A 109 4.28 -5.64 18.64
N GLN A 110 4.76 -4.57 19.28
CA GLN A 110 5.43 -3.44 18.63
C GLN A 110 6.69 -3.85 17.85
N ASP A 111 7.41 -4.86 18.30
CA ASP A 111 8.64 -5.32 17.63
C ASP A 111 8.36 -5.85 16.23
N GLY A 112 7.25 -6.58 16.07
CA GLY A 112 6.82 -7.08 14.76
C GLY A 112 6.52 -5.96 13.78
N ILE A 113 5.82 -4.92 14.25
CA ILE A 113 5.52 -3.74 13.43
C ILE A 113 6.81 -3.06 12.96
N GLN A 114 7.77 -2.86 13.86
CA GLN A 114 9.03 -2.19 13.51
C GLN A 114 9.83 -2.98 12.48
N LYS A 115 9.89 -4.29 12.61
CA LYS A 115 10.58 -5.15 11.64
C LYS A 115 9.92 -5.10 10.27
N LEU A 116 8.60 -5.14 10.22
CA LEU A 116 7.85 -5.05 8.97
C LEU A 116 8.03 -3.68 8.31
N LYS A 117 7.98 -2.60 9.07
CA LYS A 117 8.24 -1.25 8.57
C LYS A 117 9.63 -1.15 7.95
N GLN A 118 10.65 -1.67 8.61
CA GLN A 118 12.02 -1.66 8.09
C GLN A 118 12.13 -2.44 6.78
N HIS A 119 11.48 -3.58 6.69
CA HIS A 119 11.45 -4.37 5.46
C HIS A 119 10.82 -3.58 4.32
N LEU A 120 9.70 -2.91 4.56
CA LEU A 120 9.03 -2.09 3.55
C LEU A 120 9.87 -0.87 3.16
N PHE A 121 10.53 -0.21 4.12
CA PHE A 121 11.40 0.93 3.83
C PHE A 121 12.61 0.54 2.97
N THR A 122 13.08 -0.69 3.11
CA THR A 122 14.19 -1.20 2.30
C THR A 122 13.78 -1.40 0.83
N HIS A 123 12.54 -1.79 0.58
CA HIS A 123 12.07 -2.13 -0.78
C HIS A 123 11.32 -0.99 -1.47
N PHE A 124 10.69 -0.10 -0.71
CA PHE A 124 9.85 0.97 -1.24
C PHE A 124 10.13 2.28 -0.55
N GLN A 125 9.93 3.38 -1.29
CA GLN A 125 9.94 4.71 -0.70
C GLN A 125 8.64 4.89 0.10
N THR A 126 8.74 4.74 1.42
CA THR A 126 7.61 4.66 2.33
C THR A 126 7.57 5.85 3.26
N LYS A 127 6.39 6.40 3.48
CA LYS A 127 6.14 7.44 4.48
C LYS A 127 5.35 6.85 5.63
N ASP A 128 5.87 6.98 6.85
CA ASP A 128 5.17 6.56 8.06
C ASP A 128 4.23 7.68 8.50
N LEU A 129 2.94 7.43 8.46
CA LEU A 129 1.91 8.38 8.86
C LEU A 129 1.52 8.25 10.33
N GLY A 130 2.14 7.34 11.06
CA GLY A 130 1.86 7.10 12.47
C GLY A 130 0.54 6.39 12.69
N LYS A 131 -0.13 6.71 13.80
CA LYS A 131 -1.42 6.10 14.09
C LYS A 131 -2.47 6.47 13.06
N LEU A 132 -3.28 5.50 12.67
CA LEU A 132 -4.32 5.69 11.66
C LEU A 132 -5.35 6.71 12.14
N LYS A 133 -5.57 7.76 11.34
CA LYS A 133 -6.57 8.81 11.62
C LYS A 133 -7.69 8.82 10.59
N TYR A 134 -7.34 8.61 9.32
CA TYR A 134 -8.28 8.60 8.19
C TYR A 134 -7.94 7.45 7.28
N PHE A 135 -8.96 6.72 6.85
CA PHE A 135 -8.78 5.66 5.87
C PHE A 135 -10.05 5.58 5.01
N LEU A 136 -9.87 5.70 3.71
CA LEU A 136 -10.97 5.67 2.72
C LEU A 136 -12.06 6.70 3.02
N GLY A 137 -11.68 7.92 3.44
CA GLY A 137 -12.62 8.99 3.77
C GLY A 137 -13.31 8.84 5.13
N ILE A 138 -12.92 7.87 5.93
CA ILE A 138 -13.47 7.62 7.26
C ILE A 138 -12.47 8.09 8.31
N GLU A 139 -12.94 8.95 9.21
CA GLU A 139 -12.15 9.37 10.37
C GLU A 139 -12.14 8.27 11.42
N ILE A 140 -10.96 7.95 11.94
CA ILE A 140 -10.76 6.89 12.90
C ILE A 140 -10.16 7.48 14.18
N ALA A 141 -10.85 7.29 15.31
CA ALA A 141 -10.35 7.64 16.63
C ALA A 141 -10.04 6.37 17.40
N GLN A 142 -8.80 6.25 17.88
CA GLN A 142 -8.34 5.10 18.65
C GLN A 142 -8.15 5.50 20.12
N SER A 143 -8.58 4.63 21.02
CA SER A 143 -8.33 4.76 22.44
C SER A 143 -8.02 3.39 23.03
N SER A 144 -7.64 3.35 24.32
CA SER A 144 -7.43 2.09 25.02
C SER A 144 -8.69 1.24 25.12
N SER A 145 -9.87 1.85 24.97
CA SER A 145 -11.15 1.16 25.04
C SER A 145 -11.69 0.71 23.68
N GLY A 146 -11.06 1.10 22.57
CA GLY A 146 -11.50 0.66 21.26
C GLY A 146 -11.24 1.66 20.15
N VAL A 147 -11.95 1.48 19.04
CA VAL A 147 -11.85 2.28 17.83
C VAL A 147 -13.23 2.86 17.50
N VAL A 148 -13.28 4.16 17.24
CA VAL A 148 -14.49 4.85 16.80
C VAL A 148 -14.30 5.27 15.36
N LEU A 149 -15.29 4.97 14.51
CA LEU A 149 -15.31 5.34 13.11
C LEU A 149 -16.34 6.44 12.88
N SER A 150 -15.94 7.49 12.14
CA SER A 150 -16.89 8.50 11.73
C SER A 150 -16.53 9.00 10.33
N GLN A 151 -17.57 9.30 9.54
CA GLN A 151 -17.41 9.87 8.22
C GLN A 151 -17.71 11.36 8.27
N LYS A 152 -16.73 12.19 7.86
CA LYS A 152 -16.93 13.63 7.76
C LYS A 152 -17.52 13.98 6.42
N ILE A 153 -18.81 14.33 6.41
CA ILE A 153 -19.51 14.80 5.22
C ILE A 153 -18.94 16.16 4.82
N GLY A 154 -18.68 16.36 3.54
CA GLY A 154 -18.11 17.60 3.01
C GLY A 154 -16.62 17.53 2.71
N ARG A 155 -15.89 16.58 3.25
CA ARG A 155 -14.49 16.32 2.89
C ARG A 155 -14.34 15.38 1.70
N ALA A 156 -15.28 14.50 1.52
CA ALA A 156 -15.24 13.47 0.47
C ALA A 156 -15.34 14.05 -0.94
N HIS A 157 -15.69 15.31 -1.06
CA HIS A 157 -15.85 15.98 -2.35
C HIS A 157 -14.58 16.66 -2.85
N VAL A 158 -13.60 16.63 -2.07
CA VAL A 158 -12.34 17.31 -2.39
C VAL A 158 -11.49 16.44 -3.27
#